data_094dc618760394fd67740dab5644242b
#
_entry.id   094dc618760394fd67740dab5644242b
#
_cell.length_a   1.000
_cell.length_b   1.000
_cell.length_c   1.000
_cell.angle_alpha   90.00
_cell.angle_beta   90.00
_cell.angle_gamma   90.00
#
_symmetry.space_group_name_H-M   'P 1'
#
loop_
_entity.id
_entity.type
_entity.pdbx_description
1 polymer ?
#
loop_
_entity_poly.entity_id
_entity_poly.type
_entity_poly.pdbx_seq_one_letter_code
_entity_poly.pdbx_strand_id
1 'polypeptide(L)'
;AEIDKQKTTQRKNRGRMIRVALVGYTNVGKSTIMNLLSKSEVFAENKLFATLDTTVRKVVVDNLPFLLADTVGFIRKLPTDLVDSFKSTLDETREADLLLHVVDISHPDFEEQIQVVEKTLEELECADKPSMIIFNKIDNYSWVEKEEDDLTPMEKENIPLEDLKKTWMAKLNDDCLFISAKNKENIDE
;
A
#
# COMPACT_ATOMS: atom_id res chain seq x y z
N ALA A 1 -33.10 10.96 2.75
CA ALA A 1 -33.69 9.66 3.13
C ALA A 1 -33.81 8.69 1.95
N GLU A 2 -34.14 9.15 0.75
CA GLU A 2 -34.32 8.29 -0.44
C GLU A 2 -32.96 7.96 -1.10
N ILE A 3 -32.04 8.90 -1.13
CA ILE A 3 -30.67 8.74 -1.65
C ILE A 3 -29.87 7.77 -0.78
N ASP A 4 -30.06 7.77 0.53
CA ASP A 4 -29.40 6.84 1.44
C ASP A 4 -29.97 5.42 1.32
N LYS A 5 -31.28 5.29 1.07
CA LYS A 5 -31.90 3.99 0.77
C LYS A 5 -31.42 3.41 -0.55
N GLN A 6 -31.28 4.23 -1.60
CA GLN A 6 -30.75 3.79 -2.89
C GLN A 6 -29.28 3.38 -2.79
N LYS A 7 -28.43 4.12 -2.06
CA LYS A 7 -27.05 3.73 -1.77
C LYS A 7 -26.97 2.42 -0.97
N THR A 8 -27.83 2.24 0.02
CA THR A 8 -27.90 1.02 0.82
C THR A 8 -28.39 -0.18 0.00
N THR A 9 -29.35 0.02 -0.90
CA THR A 9 -29.88 -1.04 -1.78
C THR A 9 -28.87 -1.39 -2.87
N GLN A 10 -28.17 -0.42 -3.45
CA GLN A 10 -27.05 -0.67 -4.38
C GLN A 10 -25.89 -1.38 -3.71
N ARG A 11 -25.61 -1.10 -2.43
CA ARG A 11 -24.63 -1.83 -1.61
C ARG A 11 -25.06 -3.28 -1.35
N LYS A 12 -26.35 -3.55 -1.10
CA LYS A 12 -26.89 -4.90 -0.93
C LYS A 12 -26.92 -5.73 -2.22
N ASN A 13 -27.16 -5.11 -3.37
CA ASN A 13 -27.25 -5.79 -4.66
C ASN A 13 -25.89 -5.98 -5.37
N ARG A 14 -24.82 -5.34 -4.89
CA ARG A 14 -23.44 -5.63 -5.34
C ARG A 14 -22.89 -6.88 -4.66
N GLY A 15 -23.71 -7.95 -4.53
CA GLY A 15 -23.41 -9.21 -3.87
C GLY A 15 -21.97 -9.31 -3.39
N ARG A 16 -21.70 -9.07 -2.11
CA ARG A 16 -20.51 -9.34 -1.30
C ARG A 16 -19.15 -9.40 -2.04
N MET A 17 -18.85 -8.48 -2.97
CA MET A 17 -17.47 -8.35 -3.44
C MET A 17 -16.57 -7.91 -2.29
N ILE A 18 -15.48 -8.63 -2.11
CA ILE A 18 -14.43 -8.25 -1.17
C ILE A 18 -13.92 -6.86 -1.55
N ARG A 19 -13.70 -6.01 -0.56
CA ARG A 19 -13.14 -4.67 -0.73
C ARG A 19 -11.71 -4.67 -0.22
N VAL A 20 -10.80 -4.27 -1.09
CA VAL A 20 -9.37 -4.15 -0.80
C VAL A 20 -8.97 -2.69 -0.94
N ALA A 21 -8.30 -2.13 0.06
CA ALA A 21 -7.78 -0.78 -0.02
C ALA A 21 -6.25 -0.78 -0.02
N LEU A 22 -5.67 -0.05 -0.97
CA LEU A 22 -4.25 0.26 -1.00
C LEU A 22 -3.99 1.43 -0.05
N VAL A 23 -3.25 1.20 1.01
CA VAL A 23 -2.80 2.22 1.96
C VAL A 23 -1.28 2.28 1.97
N GLY A 24 -0.73 3.39 2.40
CA GLY A 24 0.72 3.54 2.47
C GLY A 24 1.13 5.00 2.44
N TYR A 25 2.40 5.23 2.68
CA TYR A 25 2.99 6.56 2.61
C TYR A 25 2.88 7.12 1.18
N THR A 26 3.06 8.43 1.02
CA THR A 26 3.03 9.04 -0.32
C THR A 26 4.19 8.52 -1.20
N ASN A 27 3.96 8.39 -2.49
CA ASN A 27 4.95 7.98 -3.50
C ASN A 27 5.57 6.58 -3.32
N VAL A 28 4.85 5.64 -2.71
CA VAL A 28 5.31 4.25 -2.55
C VAL A 28 4.94 3.33 -3.73
N GLY A 29 4.09 3.82 -4.65
CA GLY A 29 3.68 3.10 -5.86
C GLY A 29 2.27 2.50 -5.81
N LYS A 30 1.37 2.99 -4.94
CA LYS A 30 -0.03 2.53 -4.87
C LYS A 30 -0.76 2.64 -6.22
N SER A 31 -0.69 3.80 -6.87
CA SER A 31 -1.33 4.02 -8.17
C SER A 31 -0.74 3.15 -9.27
N THR A 32 0.56 2.87 -9.22
CA THR A 32 1.22 1.94 -10.16
C THR A 32 0.68 0.53 -10.00
N ILE A 33 0.54 0.04 -8.76
CA ILE A 33 -0.05 -1.28 -8.46
C ILE A 33 -1.51 -1.32 -8.91
N MET A 34 -2.30 -0.28 -8.62
CA MET A 34 -3.69 -0.16 -9.06
C MET A 34 -3.80 -0.32 -10.58
N ASN A 35 -2.94 0.35 -11.34
CA ASN A 35 -2.95 0.30 -12.80
C ASN A 35 -2.56 -1.07 -13.33
N LEU A 36 -1.59 -1.75 -12.71
CA LEU A 36 -1.21 -3.10 -13.09
C LEU A 36 -2.36 -4.09 -12.91
N LEU A 37 -3.01 -4.05 -11.75
CA LEU A 37 -4.08 -4.99 -11.41
C LEU A 37 -5.38 -4.70 -12.17
N SER A 38 -5.70 -3.43 -12.41
CA SER A 38 -6.94 -3.04 -13.10
C SER A 38 -6.85 -3.05 -14.62
N LYS A 39 -5.67 -3.32 -15.19
CA LYS A 39 -5.40 -3.29 -16.64
C LYS A 39 -5.88 -2.00 -17.33
N SER A 40 -5.97 -0.90 -16.60
CA SER A 40 -6.39 0.39 -17.12
C SER A 40 -5.23 1.39 -17.07
N GLU A 41 -5.08 2.14 -18.16
CA GLU A 41 -4.08 3.20 -18.27
C GLU A 41 -4.50 4.41 -17.43
N VAL A 42 -4.15 4.43 -16.14
CA VAL A 42 -4.13 5.66 -15.37
C VAL A 42 -2.69 6.07 -15.19
N PHE A 43 -2.39 7.31 -15.51
CA PHE A 43 -1.06 7.88 -15.40
C PHE A 43 -0.60 7.83 -13.94
N ALA A 44 0.33 6.92 -13.64
CA ALA A 44 1.06 6.93 -12.37
C ALA A 44 2.20 7.95 -12.52
N GLU A 45 1.99 9.17 -12.07
CA GLU A 45 3.05 10.17 -12.00
C GLU A 45 3.86 9.99 -10.71
N ASN A 46 5.17 10.13 -10.82
CA ASN A 46 6.10 10.14 -9.68
C ASN A 46 5.97 11.46 -8.89
N LYS A 47 4.77 11.74 -8.39
CA LYS A 47 4.44 12.95 -7.64
C LYS A 47 3.92 12.61 -6.27
N LEU A 48 4.20 13.48 -5.31
CA LEU A 48 3.51 13.49 -4.03
C LEU A 48 2.01 13.63 -4.29
N PHE A 49 1.19 12.78 -3.65
CA PHE A 49 -0.27 12.76 -3.82
C PHE A 49 -0.73 12.60 -5.28
N ALA A 50 -0.18 11.61 -6.01
CA ALA A 50 -0.66 11.26 -7.35
C ALA A 50 -2.17 10.96 -7.37
N THR A 51 -2.69 10.37 -6.30
CA THR A 51 -4.12 10.17 -6.05
C THR A 51 -4.62 11.23 -5.09
N LEU A 52 -5.38 12.21 -5.57
CA LEU A 52 -6.01 13.25 -4.75
C LEU A 52 -7.37 12.80 -4.21
N ASP A 53 -8.10 12.02 -5.00
CA ASP A 53 -9.38 11.43 -4.64
C ASP A 53 -9.27 9.90 -4.72
N THR A 54 -10.00 9.21 -3.83
CA THR A 54 -10.03 7.76 -3.84
C THR A 54 -10.66 7.23 -5.12
N THR A 55 -9.93 6.40 -5.83
CA THR A 55 -10.40 5.70 -7.03
C THR A 55 -10.70 4.25 -6.69
N VAL A 56 -11.92 3.79 -6.97
CA VAL A 56 -12.35 2.39 -6.76
C VAL A 56 -12.56 1.72 -8.10
N ARG A 57 -11.95 0.53 -8.28
CA ARG A 57 -12.06 -0.26 -9.50
C ARG A 57 -12.38 -1.70 -9.20
N LYS A 58 -13.14 -2.32 -10.10
CA LYS A 58 -13.33 -3.77 -10.08
C LYS A 58 -12.13 -4.44 -10.71
N VAL A 59 -11.53 -5.36 -9.97
CA VAL A 59 -10.41 -6.19 -10.42
C VAL A 59 -10.86 -7.65 -10.40
N VAL A 60 -10.38 -8.44 -11.36
CA VAL A 60 -10.63 -9.89 -11.40
C VAL A 60 -9.31 -10.61 -11.51
N VAL A 61 -9.00 -11.45 -10.53
CA VAL A 61 -7.83 -12.33 -10.51
C VAL A 61 -8.33 -13.76 -10.37
N ASP A 62 -7.92 -14.65 -11.25
CA ASP A 62 -8.32 -16.07 -11.26
C ASP A 62 -9.85 -16.29 -11.10
N ASN A 63 -10.65 -15.50 -11.82
CA ASN A 63 -12.11 -15.48 -11.74
C ASN A 63 -12.70 -15.00 -10.40
N LEU A 64 -11.88 -14.49 -9.48
CA LEU A 64 -12.32 -13.86 -8.25
C LEU A 64 -12.44 -12.35 -8.43
N PRO A 65 -13.67 -11.79 -8.46
CA PRO A 65 -13.85 -10.35 -8.56
C PRO A 65 -13.78 -9.71 -7.17
N PHE A 66 -13.06 -8.58 -7.09
CA PHE A 66 -13.02 -7.73 -5.90
C PHE A 66 -12.95 -6.25 -6.28
N LEU A 67 -13.23 -5.38 -5.32
CA LEU A 67 -13.09 -3.94 -5.48
C LEU A 67 -11.75 -3.51 -4.88
N LEU A 68 -10.95 -2.85 -5.69
CA LEU A 68 -9.67 -2.28 -5.26
C LEU A 68 -9.79 -0.76 -5.20
N ALA A 69 -9.50 -0.18 -4.05
CA ALA A 69 -9.46 1.25 -3.82
C ALA A 69 -8.01 1.74 -3.72
N ASP A 70 -7.65 2.72 -4.54
CA ASP A 70 -6.42 3.49 -4.39
C ASP A 70 -6.70 4.71 -3.52
N THR A 71 -5.98 4.87 -2.43
CA THR A 71 -6.21 5.93 -1.45
C THR A 71 -5.15 7.02 -1.55
N VAL A 72 -5.44 8.19 -0.97
CA VAL A 72 -4.46 9.27 -0.82
C VAL A 72 -3.29 8.79 0.05
N GLY A 73 -2.06 9.07 -0.38
CA GLY A 73 -0.87 8.70 0.38
C GLY A 73 -0.81 9.37 1.76
N PHE A 74 -0.46 8.60 2.77
CA PHE A 74 -0.28 9.11 4.13
C PHE A 74 1.03 9.89 4.25
N ILE A 75 1.03 10.92 5.09
CA ILE A 75 2.19 11.73 5.44
C ILE A 75 2.10 12.14 6.91
N ARG A 76 3.21 12.59 7.49
CA ARG A 76 3.26 13.04 8.90
C ARG A 76 2.36 14.25 9.22
N LYS A 77 2.16 15.15 8.24
CA LYS A 77 1.28 16.31 8.35
C LYS A 77 0.46 16.44 7.09
N LEU A 78 -0.86 16.36 7.22
CA LEU A 78 -1.76 16.54 6.09
C LEU A 78 -1.90 18.05 5.81
N PRO A 79 -1.66 18.49 4.55
CA PRO A 79 -1.97 19.85 4.13
C PRO A 79 -3.46 20.13 4.26
N THR A 80 -3.82 21.36 4.66
CA THR A 80 -5.22 21.76 4.91
C THR A 80 -6.11 21.70 3.68
N ASP A 81 -5.56 21.88 2.51
CA ASP A 81 -6.24 21.79 1.20
C ASP A 81 -6.56 20.35 0.76
N LEU A 82 -5.97 19.35 1.42
CA LEU A 82 -6.21 17.92 1.13
C LEU A 82 -7.16 17.24 2.13
N VAL A 83 -7.76 17.98 3.05
CA VAL A 83 -8.62 17.41 4.11
C VAL A 83 -9.82 16.65 3.54
N ASP A 84 -10.45 17.16 2.48
CA ASP A 84 -11.64 16.52 1.89
C ASP A 84 -11.26 15.24 1.12
N SER A 85 -10.14 15.25 0.40
CA SER A 85 -9.59 14.05 -0.25
C SER A 85 -9.22 12.98 0.77
N PHE A 86 -8.71 13.40 1.94
CA PHE A 86 -8.38 12.50 3.03
C PHE A 86 -9.62 11.87 3.67
N LYS A 87 -10.73 12.60 3.79
CA LYS A 87 -12.01 12.04 4.26
C LYS A 87 -12.51 10.91 3.34
N SER A 88 -12.40 11.08 2.03
CA SER A 88 -12.74 10.02 1.08
C SER A 88 -11.88 8.76 1.27
N THR A 89 -10.58 8.95 1.52
CA THR A 89 -9.65 7.87 1.88
C THR A 89 -10.07 7.16 3.16
N LEU A 90 -10.54 7.89 4.18
CA LEU A 90 -11.01 7.33 5.44
C LEU A 90 -12.18 6.37 5.22
N ASP A 91 -13.16 6.77 4.43
CA ASP A 91 -14.36 5.98 4.16
C ASP A 91 -14.00 4.66 3.47
N GLU A 92 -13.16 4.71 2.45
CA GLU A 92 -12.71 3.50 1.73
C GLU A 92 -11.85 2.58 2.63
N THR A 93 -10.99 3.14 3.47
CA THR A 93 -10.20 2.36 4.41
C THR A 93 -11.07 1.70 5.47
N ARG A 94 -12.08 2.41 6.00
CA ARG A 94 -13.04 1.86 6.97
C ARG A 94 -13.94 0.79 6.37
N GLU A 95 -14.33 0.91 5.10
CA GLU A 95 -15.19 -0.04 4.39
C GLU A 95 -14.40 -1.26 3.83
N ALA A 96 -13.08 -1.22 3.84
CA ALA A 96 -12.26 -2.31 3.33
C ALA A 96 -12.33 -3.56 4.21
N ASP A 97 -12.33 -4.72 3.56
CA ASP A 97 -12.21 -6.04 4.21
C ASP A 97 -10.75 -6.44 4.40
N LEU A 98 -9.86 -5.93 3.54
CA LEU A 98 -8.42 -6.17 3.55
C LEU A 98 -7.67 -4.88 3.22
N LEU A 99 -6.61 -4.59 3.95
CA LEU A 99 -5.69 -3.51 3.67
C LEU A 99 -4.39 -4.06 3.04
N LEU A 100 -4.00 -3.51 1.91
CA LEU A 100 -2.68 -3.73 1.33
C LEU A 100 -1.80 -2.53 1.65
N HIS A 101 -0.92 -2.69 2.62
CA HIS A 101 0.00 -1.65 3.05
C HIS A 101 1.24 -1.65 2.15
N VAL A 102 1.29 -0.71 1.22
CA VAL A 102 2.40 -0.58 0.27
C VAL A 102 3.53 0.24 0.88
N VAL A 103 4.76 -0.28 0.80
CA VAL A 103 5.97 0.31 1.36
C VAL A 103 7.04 0.40 0.28
N ASP A 104 7.73 1.53 0.19
CA ASP A 104 8.91 1.69 -0.65
C ASP A 104 10.16 1.19 0.10
N ILE A 105 10.57 -0.05 -0.16
CA ILE A 105 11.72 -0.66 0.53
C ILE A 105 13.06 0.01 0.19
N SER A 106 13.12 0.73 -0.92
CA SER A 106 14.32 1.48 -1.33
C SER A 106 14.51 2.79 -0.59
N HIS A 107 13.48 3.26 0.14
CA HIS A 107 13.57 4.49 0.90
C HIS A 107 14.33 4.25 2.22
N PRO A 108 15.33 5.06 2.59
CA PRO A 108 16.13 4.84 3.81
C PRO A 108 15.30 4.85 5.10
N ASP A 109 14.20 5.61 5.12
CA ASP A 109 13.31 5.74 6.29
C ASP A 109 12.02 4.90 6.15
N PHE A 110 12.03 3.82 5.35
CA PHE A 110 10.82 3.03 5.10
C PHE A 110 10.20 2.46 6.38
N GLU A 111 10.99 2.08 7.37
CA GLU A 111 10.48 1.59 8.66
C GLU A 111 9.73 2.68 9.43
N GLU A 112 10.23 3.91 9.39
CA GLU A 112 9.55 5.05 10.01
C GLU A 112 8.24 5.39 9.27
N GLN A 113 8.24 5.27 7.94
CA GLN A 113 7.03 5.43 7.15
C GLN A 113 5.97 4.37 7.47
N ILE A 114 6.38 3.11 7.72
CA ILE A 114 5.47 2.06 8.20
C ILE A 114 4.81 2.49 9.51
N GLN A 115 5.59 2.96 10.49
CA GLN A 115 5.05 3.41 11.79
C GLN A 115 4.07 4.58 11.65
N VAL A 116 4.33 5.52 10.75
CA VAL A 116 3.41 6.64 10.47
C VAL A 116 2.08 6.14 9.94
N VAL A 117 2.11 5.18 9.02
CA VAL A 117 0.88 4.59 8.46
C VAL A 117 0.12 3.79 9.51
N GLU A 118 0.80 2.93 10.27
CA GLU A 118 0.20 2.14 11.35
C GLU A 118 -0.49 3.04 12.38
N LYS A 119 0.20 4.09 12.85
CA LYS A 119 -0.38 5.06 13.77
C LYS A 119 -1.61 5.76 13.17
N THR A 120 -1.57 6.11 11.90
CA THR A 120 -2.72 6.72 11.24
C THR A 120 -3.89 5.73 11.15
N LEU A 121 -3.64 4.46 10.87
CA LEU A 121 -4.67 3.42 10.86
C LEU A 121 -5.28 3.20 12.26
N GLU A 122 -4.49 3.31 13.33
CA GLU A 122 -4.99 3.30 14.71
C GLU A 122 -5.92 4.48 14.98
N GLU A 123 -5.52 5.70 14.59
CA GLU A 123 -6.34 6.92 14.75
C GLU A 123 -7.66 6.83 13.95
N LEU A 124 -7.67 6.05 12.86
CA LEU A 124 -8.84 5.78 12.03
C LEU A 124 -9.72 4.62 12.52
N GLU A 125 -9.36 3.97 13.62
CA GLU A 125 -10.01 2.77 14.12
C GLU A 125 -9.99 1.61 13.10
N CYS A 126 -8.91 1.51 12.32
CA CYS A 126 -8.71 0.50 11.27
C CYS A 126 -7.57 -0.48 11.57
N ALA A 127 -6.91 -0.38 12.73
CA ALA A 127 -5.77 -1.22 13.10
C ALA A 127 -6.12 -2.71 13.20
N ASP A 128 -7.36 -3.05 13.53
CA ASP A 128 -7.83 -4.44 13.67
C ASP A 128 -8.19 -5.11 12.34
N LYS A 129 -8.09 -4.39 11.23
CA LYS A 129 -8.41 -4.97 9.92
C LYS A 129 -7.32 -5.93 9.46
N PRO A 130 -7.68 -7.02 8.77
CA PRO A 130 -6.72 -7.85 8.08
C PRO A 130 -5.85 -6.99 7.17
N SER A 131 -4.53 -7.13 7.26
CA SER A 131 -3.60 -6.35 6.46
C SER A 131 -2.42 -7.21 6.01
N MET A 132 -1.90 -6.89 4.82
CA MET A 132 -0.69 -7.48 4.26
C MET A 132 0.25 -6.35 3.86
N ILE A 133 1.55 -6.49 4.14
CA ILE A 133 2.55 -5.52 3.70
C ILE A 133 3.10 -5.91 2.33
N ILE A 134 3.11 -4.96 1.41
CA ILE A 134 3.72 -5.10 0.09
C ILE A 134 4.95 -4.20 0.02
N PHE A 135 6.13 -4.78 0.08
CA PHE A 135 7.39 -4.09 -0.13
C PHE A 135 7.63 -3.92 -1.63
N ASN A 136 7.38 -2.71 -2.11
CA ASN A 136 7.56 -2.34 -3.52
C ASN A 136 8.93 -1.70 -3.77
N LYS A 137 9.28 -1.61 -5.05
CA LYS A 137 10.51 -1.00 -5.55
C LYS A 137 11.79 -1.76 -5.17
N ILE A 138 11.72 -3.10 -5.12
CA ILE A 138 12.90 -3.94 -4.93
C ILE A 138 13.99 -3.69 -5.99
N ASP A 139 13.59 -3.25 -7.19
CA ASP A 139 14.47 -2.85 -8.29
C ASP A 139 15.34 -1.62 -7.97
N ASN A 140 14.91 -0.79 -7.04
CA ASN A 140 15.64 0.41 -6.59
C ASN A 140 16.39 0.19 -5.28
N TYR A 141 16.22 -0.97 -4.63
CA TYR A 141 16.93 -1.26 -3.39
C TYR A 141 18.43 -1.43 -3.67
N SER A 142 19.25 -0.80 -2.86
CA SER A 142 20.70 -0.90 -2.95
C SER A 142 21.31 -1.07 -1.56
N TRP A 143 22.43 -1.76 -1.48
CA TRP A 143 23.22 -1.92 -0.27
C TRP A 143 24.70 -1.78 -0.59
N VAL A 144 25.49 -1.50 0.44
CA VAL A 144 26.95 -1.42 0.36
C VAL A 144 27.52 -2.68 0.99
N GLU A 145 28.19 -3.51 0.20
CA GLU A 145 28.87 -4.70 0.70
C GLU A 145 30.05 -4.28 1.58
N LYS A 146 30.16 -4.86 2.78
CA LYS A 146 31.30 -4.64 3.66
C LYS A 146 32.48 -5.50 3.24
N GLU A 147 33.65 -4.92 3.32
CA GLU A 147 34.90 -5.67 3.15
C GLU A 147 35.11 -6.67 4.32
N GLU A 148 35.71 -7.83 4.04
CA GLU A 148 35.88 -8.91 5.01
C GLU A 148 36.69 -8.50 6.28
N ASP A 149 37.53 -7.48 6.15
CA ASP A 149 38.39 -6.94 7.22
C ASP A 149 37.75 -5.71 7.93
N ASP A 150 36.58 -5.25 7.51
CA ASP A 150 35.86 -4.17 8.17
C ASP A 150 35.14 -4.66 9.43
N LEU A 151 35.72 -4.37 10.58
CA LEU A 151 35.21 -4.77 11.90
C LEU A 151 34.17 -3.81 12.49
N THR A 152 33.78 -2.77 11.77
CA THR A 152 32.68 -1.88 12.23
C THR A 152 31.36 -2.64 12.31
N PRO A 153 30.39 -2.21 13.15
CA PRO A 153 29.08 -2.84 13.19
C PRO A 153 28.38 -2.79 11.82
N MET A 154 27.55 -3.80 11.53
CA MET A 154 26.67 -3.77 10.36
C MET A 154 25.64 -2.66 10.52
N GLU A 155 25.57 -1.78 9.53
CA GLU A 155 24.55 -0.72 9.45
C GLU A 155 23.43 -1.10 8.48
N LYS A 156 22.31 -0.36 8.50
CA LYS A 156 21.17 -0.62 7.61
C LYS A 156 21.56 -0.67 6.13
N GLU A 157 22.49 0.19 5.73
CA GLU A 157 22.98 0.28 4.34
C GLU A 157 23.82 -0.93 3.90
N ASN A 158 24.26 -1.77 4.84
CA ASN A 158 25.06 -2.95 4.54
C ASN A 158 24.20 -4.23 4.42
N ILE A 159 22.90 -4.16 4.57
CA ILE A 159 22.02 -5.33 4.57
C ILE A 159 21.63 -5.69 3.13
N PRO A 160 22.02 -6.88 2.62
CA PRO A 160 21.55 -7.37 1.34
C PRO A 160 20.03 -7.54 1.30
N LEU A 161 19.42 -7.35 0.13
CA LEU A 161 17.97 -7.49 -0.03
C LEU A 161 17.45 -8.84 0.47
N GLU A 162 18.14 -9.93 0.20
CA GLU A 162 17.73 -11.28 0.61
C GLU A 162 17.69 -11.46 2.14
N ASP A 163 18.61 -10.83 2.85
CA ASP A 163 18.63 -10.88 4.32
C ASP A 163 17.55 -9.98 4.92
N LEU A 164 17.29 -8.84 4.28
CA LEU A 164 16.18 -7.97 4.65
C LEU A 164 14.83 -8.66 4.45
N LYS A 165 14.64 -9.36 3.33
CA LYS A 165 13.45 -10.19 3.06
C LYS A 165 13.23 -11.23 4.15
N LYS A 166 14.26 -12.02 4.50
CA LYS A 166 14.17 -13.03 5.56
C LYS A 166 13.76 -12.43 6.90
N THR A 167 14.35 -11.28 7.25
CA THR A 167 14.04 -10.58 8.49
C THR A 167 12.58 -10.16 8.57
N TRP A 168 12.05 -9.55 7.50
CA TRP A 168 10.67 -9.09 7.46
C TRP A 168 9.66 -10.23 7.34
N MET A 169 9.96 -11.28 6.55
CA MET A 169 9.12 -12.50 6.49
C MET A 169 8.99 -13.14 7.87
N ALA A 170 10.10 -13.29 8.60
CA ALA A 170 10.05 -13.82 9.97
C ALA A 170 9.28 -12.92 10.93
N LYS A 171 9.40 -11.59 10.81
CA LYS A 171 8.72 -10.61 11.65
C LYS A 171 7.20 -10.60 11.41
N LEU A 172 6.76 -10.81 10.17
CA LEU A 172 5.37 -10.73 9.74
C LEU A 172 4.71 -12.10 9.54
N ASN A 173 5.36 -13.20 9.95
CA ASN A 173 4.87 -14.57 9.75
C ASN A 173 4.51 -14.88 8.29
N ASP A 174 5.35 -14.43 7.37
CA ASP A 174 5.18 -14.53 5.90
C ASP A 174 4.00 -13.72 5.32
N ASP A 175 3.32 -12.90 6.11
CA ASP A 175 2.25 -12.01 5.64
C ASP A 175 2.80 -10.75 4.94
N CYS A 176 3.71 -10.93 3.99
CA CYS A 176 4.27 -9.86 3.17
C CYS A 176 4.73 -10.34 1.80
N LEU A 177 4.75 -9.43 0.85
CA LEU A 177 5.27 -9.65 -0.51
C LEU A 177 6.37 -8.64 -0.84
N PHE A 178 7.31 -9.04 -1.69
CA PHE A 178 8.39 -8.20 -2.19
C PHE A 178 8.30 -8.10 -3.71
N ILE A 179 7.95 -6.92 -4.22
CA ILE A 179 7.63 -6.72 -5.63
C ILE A 179 8.41 -5.57 -6.25
N SER A 180 8.46 -5.57 -7.58
CA SER A 180 8.71 -4.37 -8.38
C SER A 180 7.51 -4.10 -9.29
N ALA A 181 6.68 -3.15 -8.93
CA ALA A 181 5.56 -2.74 -9.76
C ALA A 181 6.03 -2.17 -11.11
N LYS A 182 7.19 -1.49 -11.12
CA LYS A 182 7.80 -0.93 -12.33
C LYS A 182 8.24 -2.02 -13.31
N ASN A 183 8.92 -3.05 -12.83
CA ASN A 183 9.47 -4.13 -13.65
C ASN A 183 8.51 -5.32 -13.77
N LYS A 184 7.34 -5.26 -13.12
CA LYS A 184 6.36 -6.35 -13.05
C LYS A 184 6.95 -7.64 -12.46
N GLU A 185 7.81 -7.51 -11.46
CA GLU A 185 8.45 -8.62 -10.77
C GLU A 185 7.61 -9.02 -9.56
N ASN A 186 7.33 -10.33 -9.41
CA ASN A 186 6.53 -10.94 -8.35
C ASN A 186 5.10 -10.36 -8.24
N ILE A 187 4.50 -9.94 -9.36
CA ILE A 187 3.14 -9.40 -9.39
C ILE A 187 2.07 -10.49 -9.44
N ASP A 188 2.44 -11.68 -9.91
CA ASP A 188 1.53 -12.82 -10.06
C ASP A 188 1.38 -13.63 -8.74
N GLU A 189 2.16 -13.31 -7.71
CA GLU A 189 2.09 -13.89 -6.37
C GLU A 189 0.92 -13.29 -5.56
#